data_9d9023eb2ea15554d450d030d14eb9a6
#
_entry.id   9d9023eb2ea15554d450d030d14eb9a6
#
_cell.length_a   1.000
_cell.length_b   1.000
_cell.length_c   1.000
_cell.angle_alpha   90.00
_cell.angle_beta   90.00
_cell.angle_gamma   90.00
#
_symmetry.space_group_name_H-M   'P 1'
#
loop_
_entity.id
_entity.type
_entity.pdbx_description
1 polymer ?
#
loop_
_entity_poly.entity_id
_entity_poly.type
_entity_poly.pdbx_seq_one_letter_code
_entity_poly.pdbx_strand_id
1 'polypeptide(L)'
;MYLLQNASRARLEEARHAQKNRQEIIKALSWGQITRRDLLKWGLITAGGLLIPTHGLSPFAKSAYAEVPTGFPPSPGLSGLAFTQPMPRFDLLPRRPVSFLNPVPTREANTTLYRLDPVIVASHPTTGDPSKDNFGPIEGRPPGPIWAHQQWEVFPPKVAIEVMQEGAKANTVYDPGVPSQLNSGIDPAKPFPPRFHPNLPDQGPLAFWTFNGTLPPKLMLGRYGEPILFRHHNRLPADETQNGGFGRHTITTHEHNGHHGAENDGFTGAFFYPGQFYDYHYPIVLAGLRSINTDATDPRAGSPDDAGGIVKVAGDWHETMSTHWFHDHMFSFTAQNVYKGIAGMFNIYSALDRGNEAIDDGVNLRLPSGTAKSWGNLDYDVNLMLADKAWGADGQLHFDIFDFDGFLGDVMTVNLVYRPVFEVERRKYRFRILNAAVSRFFTTALADASGNAQPMIFIANDGNLLPHPVVLTETDEQGIAERYDIVIDFSRYKVGDRLWLVNLCEHENGKKPSKDLTLAEALSGKSADPCVGKYLEFRIARDPARPDLSRVPDTLIPNPDLSQIPVVRERVFEFNRGA
;
A
#
# COMPACT_ATOMS: atom_id res chain seq x y z
N MET A 1 14.16 -4.41 21.31
CA MET A 1 13.75 -5.54 22.20
C MET A 1 12.70 -4.99 23.14
N TYR A 2 11.44 -5.36 22.95
CA TYR A 2 10.35 -5.00 23.85
C TYR A 2 10.29 -6.05 24.94
N LEU A 3 10.36 -5.62 26.18
CA LEU A 3 10.23 -6.49 27.32
C LEU A 3 8.80 -6.42 27.84
N LEU A 4 8.27 -7.56 28.25
CA LEU A 4 6.99 -7.67 28.91
C LEU A 4 6.90 -6.72 30.10
N GLN A 5 5.70 -6.22 30.44
CA GLN A 5 5.47 -5.37 31.61
C GLN A 5 5.98 -6.01 32.93
N ASN A 6 6.10 -7.33 32.96
CA ASN A 6 6.60 -8.12 34.08
C ASN A 6 8.05 -8.56 33.92
N ALA A 7 8.81 -7.98 32.96
CA ALA A 7 10.21 -8.31 32.85
C ALA A 7 10.99 -7.90 34.09
N SER A 8 11.92 -8.73 34.50
CA SER A 8 12.76 -8.42 35.69
C SER A 8 13.52 -7.11 35.47
N ARG A 9 13.78 -6.39 36.54
CA ARG A 9 14.51 -5.12 36.52
C ARG A 9 15.87 -5.24 35.81
N ALA A 10 16.55 -6.37 36.00
CA ALA A 10 17.81 -6.67 35.32
C ALA A 10 17.64 -6.78 33.77
N ARG A 11 16.58 -7.44 33.30
CA ARG A 11 16.28 -7.52 31.85
C ARG A 11 15.87 -6.19 31.25
N LEU A 12 15.16 -5.34 32.01
CA LEU A 12 14.83 -3.98 31.58
C LEU A 12 16.08 -3.12 31.45
N GLU A 13 17.02 -3.24 32.36
CA GLU A 13 18.31 -2.53 32.31
C GLU A 13 19.18 -3.05 31.16
N GLU A 14 19.24 -4.36 30.94
CA GLU A 14 19.95 -4.97 29.82
C GLU A 14 19.38 -4.50 28.46
N ALA A 15 18.05 -4.44 28.32
CA ALA A 15 17.42 -3.94 27.10
C ALA A 15 17.68 -2.45 26.86
N ARG A 16 17.68 -1.64 27.91
CA ARG A 16 18.04 -0.20 27.82
C ARG A 16 19.50 -0.02 27.42
N HIS A 17 20.41 -0.82 28.01
CA HIS A 17 21.82 -0.83 27.60
C HIS A 17 22.01 -1.26 26.16
N ALA A 18 21.33 -2.33 25.74
CA ALA A 18 21.39 -2.79 24.35
C ALA A 18 20.83 -1.76 23.36
N GLN A 19 19.74 -1.07 23.73
CA GLN A 19 19.17 0.00 22.91
C GLN A 19 20.12 1.19 22.81
N LYS A 20 20.71 1.63 23.96
CA LYS A 20 21.68 2.72 23.98
C LYS A 20 22.93 2.38 23.16
N ASN A 21 23.50 1.18 23.37
CA ASN A 21 24.66 0.73 22.62
C ASN A 21 24.37 0.66 21.11
N ARG A 22 23.18 0.22 20.72
CA ARG A 22 22.78 0.19 19.31
C ARG A 22 22.67 1.60 18.72
N GLN A 23 22.10 2.55 19.46
CA GLN A 23 22.03 3.95 19.05
C GLN A 23 23.44 4.57 18.91
N GLU A 24 24.35 4.28 19.83
CA GLU A 24 25.74 4.75 19.78
C GLU A 24 26.51 4.14 18.58
N ILE A 25 26.30 2.85 18.29
CA ILE A 25 26.89 2.19 17.13
C ILE A 25 26.33 2.80 15.82
N ILE A 26 25.03 3.01 15.73
CA ILE A 26 24.38 3.64 14.58
C ILE A 26 24.93 5.06 14.38
N LYS A 27 25.03 5.83 15.48
CA LYS A 27 25.56 7.19 15.47
C LYS A 27 27.04 7.22 15.03
N ALA A 28 27.85 6.30 15.55
CA ALA A 28 29.25 6.18 15.18
C ALA A 28 29.44 5.75 13.71
N LEU A 29 28.58 4.88 13.19
CA LEU A 29 28.56 4.52 11.77
C LEU A 29 28.15 5.71 10.90
N SER A 30 27.10 6.43 11.27
CA SER A 30 26.62 7.60 10.50
C SER A 30 27.63 8.75 10.45
N TRP A 31 28.51 8.83 11.44
CA TRP A 31 29.58 9.82 11.51
C TRP A 31 30.92 9.33 10.92
N GLY A 32 30.95 8.10 10.39
CA GLY A 32 32.18 7.52 9.84
C GLY A 32 33.26 7.20 10.89
N GLN A 33 32.88 7.19 12.18
CA GLN A 33 33.79 6.91 13.29
C GLN A 33 34.14 5.43 13.41
N ILE A 34 33.24 4.54 12.92
CA ILE A 34 33.46 3.09 12.83
C ILE A 34 33.04 2.61 11.44
N THR A 35 33.63 1.51 10.99
CA THR A 35 33.34 0.91 9.71
C THR A 35 32.65 -0.45 9.90
N ARG A 36 31.99 -0.97 8.85
CA ARG A 36 31.48 -2.35 8.83
C ARG A 36 32.57 -3.38 9.17
N ARG A 37 33.81 -3.11 8.75
CA ARG A 37 34.95 -3.99 9.04
C ARG A 37 35.26 -4.04 10.52
N ASP A 38 35.08 -2.93 11.23
CA ASP A 38 35.26 -2.86 12.67
C ASP A 38 34.16 -3.65 13.40
N LEU A 39 32.91 -3.56 12.95
CA LEU A 39 31.81 -4.35 13.50
C LEU A 39 32.00 -5.86 13.28
N LEU A 40 32.55 -6.27 12.13
CA LEU A 40 32.92 -7.67 11.86
C LEU A 40 34.07 -8.12 12.78
N LYS A 41 35.10 -7.30 12.96
CA LYS A 41 36.22 -7.59 13.87
C LYS A 41 35.77 -7.72 15.33
N TRP A 42 34.75 -6.96 15.72
CA TRP A 42 34.21 -7.00 17.08
C TRP A 42 33.16 -8.09 17.29
N GLY A 43 32.88 -8.91 16.26
CA GLY A 43 31.91 -9.99 16.35
C GLY A 43 30.45 -9.53 16.49
N LEU A 44 30.18 -8.25 16.24
CA LEU A 44 28.85 -7.65 16.31
C LEU A 44 28.01 -7.96 15.08
N ILE A 45 28.63 -8.43 14.00
CA ILE A 45 27.98 -8.91 12.77
C ILE A 45 28.62 -10.25 12.41
N THR A 46 27.83 -11.29 12.23
CA THR A 46 28.34 -12.60 11.83
C THR A 46 28.49 -12.68 10.31
N ALA A 47 29.54 -13.38 9.86
CA ALA A 47 29.83 -13.53 8.42
C ALA A 47 28.71 -14.21 7.61
N GLY A 48 27.75 -14.89 8.25
CA GLY A 48 26.60 -15.53 7.60
C GLY A 48 25.47 -14.56 7.22
N GLY A 49 25.46 -13.34 7.77
CA GLY A 49 24.50 -12.28 7.39
C GLY A 49 25.01 -11.35 6.28
N LEU A 50 26.23 -11.58 5.80
CA LEU A 50 26.91 -10.77 4.82
C LEU A 50 27.63 -11.65 3.80
N LEU A 51 26.92 -12.27 2.89
CA LEU A 51 27.48 -12.60 1.59
C LEU A 51 27.62 -11.28 0.80
N ILE A 52 28.50 -10.43 1.27
CA ILE A 52 29.04 -9.34 0.45
C ILE A 52 30.07 -10.00 -0.45
N PRO A 53 29.94 -9.85 -1.77
CA PRO A 53 31.04 -10.21 -2.67
C PRO A 53 32.30 -9.47 -2.19
N THR A 54 33.40 -10.19 -2.03
CA THR A 54 34.66 -9.72 -1.46
C THR A 54 35.39 -8.68 -2.34
N HIS A 55 34.71 -7.97 -3.20
CA HIS A 55 35.26 -6.98 -4.10
C HIS A 55 34.76 -5.57 -3.73
N GLY A 56 35.45 -5.00 -2.74
CA GLY A 56 35.73 -3.57 -2.71
C GLY A 56 34.61 -2.60 -2.41
N LEU A 57 33.51 -2.99 -1.78
CA LEU A 57 32.44 -2.07 -1.44
C LEU A 57 32.60 -1.53 -0.01
N SER A 58 33.23 -0.37 0.12
CA SER A 58 32.95 0.54 1.23
C SER A 58 31.52 1.04 1.09
N PRO A 59 30.71 1.15 2.15
CA PRO A 59 29.41 1.81 2.10
C PRO A 59 29.51 3.30 1.68
N PHE A 60 30.73 3.81 1.55
CA PHE A 60 31.05 5.16 1.11
C PHE A 60 31.87 5.21 -0.20
N ALA A 61 32.25 4.07 -0.77
CA ALA A 61 32.83 4.03 -2.10
C ALA A 61 31.69 4.05 -3.11
N LYS A 62 31.67 5.01 -4.01
CA LYS A 62 30.93 4.87 -5.27
C LYS A 62 31.33 3.52 -5.84
N SER A 63 30.41 2.57 -5.87
CA SER A 63 30.61 1.25 -6.42
C SER A 63 31.20 1.38 -7.82
N ALA A 64 32.14 0.52 -8.21
CA ALA A 64 32.53 0.39 -9.61
C ALA A 64 31.38 -0.08 -10.52
N TYR A 65 30.24 -0.45 -9.91
CA TYR A 65 28.93 -0.71 -10.51
C TYR A 65 27.97 0.48 -10.30
N ALA A 66 28.49 1.68 -10.02
CA ALA A 66 27.84 2.85 -9.45
C ALA A 66 26.89 3.58 -10.40
N GLU A 67 26.10 2.87 -11.15
CA GLU A 67 25.03 3.46 -11.96
C GLU A 67 23.63 3.19 -11.38
N VAL A 68 23.54 2.47 -10.25
CA VAL A 68 22.27 2.11 -9.62
C VAL A 68 22.19 2.75 -8.23
N PRO A 69 21.15 3.55 -7.93
CA PRO A 69 20.98 4.23 -6.64
C PRO A 69 20.90 3.30 -5.42
N THR A 70 20.63 2.01 -5.64
CA THR A 70 20.57 0.98 -4.59
C THR A 70 21.91 0.78 -3.85
N GLY A 71 23.02 1.16 -4.44
CA GLY A 71 24.34 0.81 -3.92
C GLY A 71 24.70 -0.70 -3.98
N PHE A 72 23.84 -1.53 -4.61
CA PHE A 72 24.00 -2.96 -4.82
C PHE A 72 24.26 -3.28 -6.29
N PRO A 73 24.76 -4.49 -6.59
CA PRO A 73 24.76 -4.98 -7.96
C PRO A 73 23.34 -4.96 -8.53
N PRO A 74 23.17 -4.61 -9.83
CA PRO A 74 21.88 -4.60 -10.46
C PRO A 74 21.14 -5.94 -10.32
N SER A 75 19.82 -5.90 -10.10
CA SER A 75 18.97 -7.08 -10.07
C SER A 75 19.09 -7.86 -11.37
N PRO A 76 19.43 -9.15 -11.33
CA PRO A 76 19.68 -9.93 -12.55
C PRO A 76 18.40 -10.27 -13.31
N GLY A 77 18.53 -10.61 -14.58
CA GLY A 77 17.50 -11.28 -15.37
C GLY A 77 16.45 -10.35 -16.01
N LEU A 78 16.58 -9.03 -15.93
CA LEU A 78 15.54 -8.08 -16.41
C LEU A 78 15.52 -7.85 -17.92
N SER A 79 16.58 -8.21 -18.64
CA SER A 79 16.71 -7.89 -20.07
C SER A 79 15.57 -8.47 -20.91
N GLY A 80 14.92 -7.62 -21.71
CA GLY A 80 13.85 -8.03 -22.64
C GLY A 80 12.51 -8.38 -22.00
N LEU A 81 12.35 -8.19 -20.66
CA LEU A 81 11.11 -8.56 -19.96
C LEU A 81 10.08 -7.42 -19.85
N ALA A 82 10.50 -6.16 -19.97
CA ALA A 82 9.60 -5.04 -19.87
C ALA A 82 8.47 -5.11 -20.93
N PHE A 83 7.24 -4.84 -20.49
CA PHE A 83 6.03 -4.79 -21.33
C PHE A 83 5.69 -6.11 -22.05
N THR A 84 6.03 -7.24 -21.44
CA THR A 84 5.73 -8.59 -21.95
C THR A 84 4.67 -9.32 -21.13
N GLN A 85 4.33 -8.81 -19.94
CA GLN A 85 3.33 -9.40 -19.07
C GLN A 85 2.14 -8.46 -18.85
N PRO A 86 0.91 -8.99 -18.81
CA PRO A 86 -0.24 -8.21 -18.43
C PRO A 86 -0.15 -7.77 -16.98
N MET A 87 -0.62 -6.55 -16.70
CA MET A 87 -0.77 -6.04 -15.34
C MET A 87 -1.91 -6.78 -14.63
N PRO A 88 -1.65 -7.43 -13.49
CA PRO A 88 -2.71 -8.03 -12.72
C PRO A 88 -3.55 -6.94 -12.05
N ARG A 89 -4.85 -7.22 -11.91
CA ARG A 89 -5.75 -6.43 -11.09
C ARG A 89 -5.79 -6.99 -9.67
N PHE A 90 -6.18 -6.15 -8.71
CA PHE A 90 -6.31 -6.58 -7.33
C PHE A 90 -7.48 -7.51 -7.13
N ASP A 91 -7.26 -8.58 -6.39
CA ASP A 91 -8.30 -9.45 -5.88
C ASP A 91 -9.03 -8.78 -4.71
N LEU A 92 -10.36 -8.87 -4.71
CA LEU A 92 -11.20 -8.22 -3.70
C LEU A 92 -11.21 -9.03 -2.39
N LEU A 93 -11.05 -8.32 -1.28
CA LEU A 93 -11.33 -8.90 0.03
C LEU A 93 -12.83 -9.15 0.18
N PRO A 94 -13.25 -10.37 0.53
CA PRO A 94 -14.66 -10.69 0.68
C PRO A 94 -15.30 -9.90 1.82
N ARG A 95 -16.43 -9.27 1.55
CA ARG A 95 -17.28 -8.62 2.56
C ARG A 95 -18.26 -9.64 3.12
N ARG A 96 -18.29 -9.80 4.43
CA ARG A 96 -19.08 -10.80 5.13
C ARG A 96 -19.90 -10.17 6.24
N PRO A 97 -21.01 -10.79 6.70
CA PRO A 97 -21.64 -10.40 7.96
C PRO A 97 -20.67 -10.54 9.14
N VAL A 98 -20.78 -9.68 10.14
CA VAL A 98 -19.92 -9.72 11.33
C VAL A 98 -20.01 -11.07 12.07
N SER A 99 -21.16 -11.72 12.04
CA SER A 99 -21.39 -13.06 12.61
C SER A 99 -20.61 -14.19 11.93
N PHE A 100 -19.99 -13.91 10.77
CA PHE A 100 -19.10 -14.86 10.10
C PHE A 100 -17.79 -15.08 10.87
N LEU A 101 -17.35 -14.07 11.63
CA LEU A 101 -16.09 -14.15 12.37
C LEU A 101 -16.23 -15.07 13.59
N ASN A 102 -15.24 -15.95 13.76
CA ASN A 102 -15.15 -16.82 14.92
C ASN A 102 -13.77 -16.65 15.59
N PRO A 103 -13.71 -16.19 16.87
CA PRO A 103 -14.86 -15.80 17.70
C PRO A 103 -15.57 -14.55 17.17
N VAL A 104 -16.82 -14.37 17.59
CA VAL A 104 -17.53 -13.12 17.31
C VAL A 104 -16.79 -11.96 17.96
N PRO A 105 -16.54 -10.86 17.22
CA PRO A 105 -15.81 -9.72 17.75
C PRO A 105 -16.57 -9.02 18.88
N THR A 106 -15.82 -8.43 19.79
CA THR A 106 -16.34 -7.71 20.96
C THR A 106 -15.71 -6.35 21.07
N ARG A 107 -16.39 -5.41 21.75
CA ARG A 107 -15.85 -4.06 22.00
C ARG A 107 -14.50 -4.11 22.71
N GLU A 108 -14.42 -4.85 23.79
CA GLU A 108 -13.15 -5.10 24.52
C GLU A 108 -12.55 -6.43 24.07
N ALA A 109 -11.24 -6.55 24.20
CA ALA A 109 -10.56 -7.80 23.90
C ALA A 109 -11.13 -8.93 24.77
N ASN A 110 -11.33 -10.09 24.15
CA ASN A 110 -11.77 -11.27 24.88
C ASN A 110 -10.64 -11.83 25.74
N THR A 111 -10.70 -11.56 27.05
CA THR A 111 -9.63 -11.92 28.01
C THR A 111 -9.40 -13.41 28.13
N THR A 112 -10.38 -14.25 27.78
CA THR A 112 -10.22 -15.72 27.79
C THR A 112 -9.39 -16.21 26.59
N LEU A 113 -9.34 -15.41 25.52
CA LEU A 113 -8.59 -15.70 24.29
C LEU A 113 -7.28 -14.94 24.23
N TYR A 114 -7.15 -13.88 25.00
CA TYR A 114 -5.93 -13.04 24.99
C TYR A 114 -4.71 -13.83 25.51
N ARG A 115 -3.64 -13.79 24.74
CA ARG A 115 -2.36 -14.37 25.09
C ARG A 115 -1.23 -13.42 24.69
N LEU A 116 -0.40 -13.07 25.65
CA LEU A 116 0.79 -12.24 25.44
C LEU A 116 2.09 -13.04 25.62
N ASP A 117 2.00 -14.33 25.90
CA ASP A 117 3.17 -15.15 26.11
C ASP A 117 3.77 -15.57 24.75
N PRO A 118 4.91 -14.98 24.34
CA PRO A 118 5.54 -15.33 23.07
C PRO A 118 6.01 -16.80 23.01
N VAL A 119 6.22 -17.45 24.17
CA VAL A 119 6.60 -18.87 24.21
C VAL A 119 5.39 -19.73 23.86
N ILE A 120 4.22 -19.40 24.37
CA ILE A 120 2.97 -20.10 24.03
C ILE A 120 2.66 -19.90 22.55
N VAL A 121 2.79 -18.66 22.05
CA VAL A 121 2.58 -18.33 20.64
C VAL A 121 3.63 -19.03 19.76
N ALA A 122 4.89 -19.02 20.15
CA ALA A 122 5.99 -19.66 19.41
C ALA A 122 5.95 -21.20 19.45
N SER A 123 5.35 -21.80 20.48
CA SER A 123 5.17 -23.25 20.57
C SER A 123 4.05 -23.78 19.64
N HIS A 124 3.37 -22.86 18.99
CA HIS A 124 2.28 -23.13 18.10
C HIS A 124 2.75 -22.91 16.65
N PRO A 125 3.33 -23.94 15.98
CA PRO A 125 3.78 -23.79 14.61
C PRO A 125 2.57 -23.53 13.71
N THR A 126 2.57 -22.36 13.06
CA THR A 126 1.64 -22.10 11.99
C THR A 126 2.03 -22.98 10.82
N THR A 127 1.20 -23.94 10.47
CA THR A 127 1.45 -24.80 9.30
C THR A 127 1.18 -24.04 8.00
N GLY A 128 0.63 -22.82 8.11
CA GLY A 128 0.12 -22.06 6.98
C GLY A 128 -1.19 -22.63 6.40
N ASP A 129 -1.74 -23.65 7.02
CA ASP A 129 -3.02 -24.24 6.67
C ASP A 129 -4.00 -24.05 7.84
N PRO A 130 -4.98 -23.15 7.70
CA PRO A 130 -5.95 -22.85 8.76
C PRO A 130 -6.69 -24.10 9.27
N SER A 131 -6.85 -25.12 8.43
CA SER A 131 -7.53 -26.36 8.80
C SER A 131 -6.68 -27.27 9.69
N LYS A 132 -5.36 -27.03 9.73
CA LYS A 132 -4.39 -27.84 10.49
C LYS A 132 -3.83 -27.11 11.71
N ASP A 133 -4.03 -25.79 11.77
CA ASP A 133 -3.65 -24.99 12.92
C ASP A 133 -4.68 -25.21 14.02
N ASN A 134 -4.45 -26.18 14.86
CA ASN A 134 -5.32 -26.61 15.97
C ASN A 134 -5.37 -25.61 17.14
N PHE A 135 -5.10 -24.33 16.87
CA PHE A 135 -5.17 -23.30 17.90
C PHE A 135 -6.56 -22.70 17.90
N GLY A 136 -7.16 -22.76 19.02
CA GLY A 136 -8.25 -21.83 19.29
C GLY A 136 -7.75 -20.41 18.98
N PRO A 137 -8.64 -19.52 18.52
CA PRO A 137 -8.29 -18.16 18.16
C PRO A 137 -7.62 -17.46 19.35
N ILE A 138 -6.44 -16.87 19.13
CA ILE A 138 -5.68 -16.14 20.15
C ILE A 138 -5.81 -14.66 19.82
N GLU A 139 -6.37 -13.89 20.73
CA GLU A 139 -6.51 -12.45 20.54
C GLU A 139 -5.20 -11.73 20.88
N GLY A 140 -4.71 -10.90 19.96
CA GLY A 140 -3.51 -10.08 20.16
C GLY A 140 -3.81 -8.67 20.63
N ARG A 141 -5.06 -8.21 20.55
CA ARG A 141 -5.46 -6.90 21.09
C ARG A 141 -5.39 -6.93 22.61
N PRO A 142 -4.64 -6.00 23.24
CA PRO A 142 -4.51 -5.99 24.70
C PRO A 142 -5.86 -5.78 25.40
N PRO A 143 -6.09 -6.42 26.55
CA PRO A 143 -7.30 -6.18 27.34
C PRO A 143 -7.25 -4.81 28.03
N GLY A 144 -8.42 -4.31 28.36
CA GLY A 144 -8.57 -3.07 29.10
C GLY A 144 -9.18 -1.93 28.29
N PRO A 145 -9.72 -0.92 28.98
CA PRO A 145 -10.57 0.10 28.36
C PRO A 145 -9.85 0.99 27.36
N ILE A 146 -8.54 1.16 27.44
CA ILE A 146 -7.78 1.98 26.48
C ILE A 146 -7.60 1.29 25.12
N TRP A 147 -7.75 -0.03 25.06
CA TRP A 147 -7.68 -0.84 23.84
C TRP A 147 -9.06 -1.28 23.35
N ALA A 148 -10.13 -0.92 24.09
CA ALA A 148 -11.48 -1.15 23.63
C ALA A 148 -11.79 -0.27 22.42
N HIS A 149 -12.56 -0.77 21.47
CA HIS A 149 -13.02 0.02 20.33
C HIS A 149 -13.87 1.20 20.84
N GLN A 150 -13.31 2.40 20.78
CA GLN A 150 -13.91 3.61 21.39
C GLN A 150 -15.24 4.02 20.74
N GLN A 151 -15.40 3.72 19.47
CA GLN A 151 -16.57 4.13 18.68
C GLN A 151 -17.57 2.99 18.46
N TRP A 152 -17.40 1.86 19.12
CA TRP A 152 -18.21 0.65 18.92
C TRP A 152 -19.71 0.87 19.07
N GLU A 153 -20.15 1.57 20.11
CA GLU A 153 -21.56 1.81 20.40
C GLU A 153 -22.20 2.82 19.43
N VAL A 154 -21.40 3.75 18.92
CA VAL A 154 -21.87 4.80 17.99
C VAL A 154 -21.92 4.26 16.56
N PHE A 155 -20.98 3.39 16.21
CA PHE A 155 -20.83 2.80 14.88
C PHE A 155 -20.68 1.27 14.98
N PRO A 156 -21.74 0.56 15.36
CA PRO A 156 -21.68 -0.90 15.47
C PRO A 156 -21.27 -1.51 14.13
N PRO A 157 -20.30 -2.46 14.12
CA PRO A 157 -19.82 -3.06 12.88
C PRO A 157 -20.94 -3.72 12.07
N LYS A 158 -20.96 -3.45 10.77
CA LYS A 158 -21.93 -4.02 9.83
C LYS A 158 -21.32 -5.07 8.92
N VAL A 159 -20.05 -4.88 8.59
CA VAL A 159 -19.30 -5.72 7.64
C VAL A 159 -18.05 -6.23 8.31
N ALA A 160 -17.77 -7.52 8.13
CA ALA A 160 -16.51 -8.13 8.46
C ALA A 160 -15.65 -8.33 7.22
N ILE A 161 -14.36 -8.04 7.37
CA ILE A 161 -13.31 -8.38 6.42
C ILE A 161 -12.23 -9.13 7.19
N GLU A 162 -11.85 -10.30 6.70
CA GLU A 162 -10.86 -11.16 7.34
C GLU A 162 -9.67 -11.38 6.40
N VAL A 163 -8.47 -11.19 6.91
CA VAL A 163 -7.23 -11.41 6.16
C VAL A 163 -6.20 -12.16 6.98
N MET A 164 -5.32 -12.87 6.29
CA MET A 164 -4.19 -13.58 6.86
C MET A 164 -2.90 -12.96 6.34
N GLN A 165 -2.02 -12.51 7.25
CA GLN A 165 -0.67 -12.15 6.88
C GLN A 165 0.19 -13.39 6.78
N GLU A 166 0.65 -13.70 5.57
CA GLU A 166 1.37 -14.95 5.30
C GLU A 166 2.56 -14.71 4.37
N GLY A 167 3.50 -15.66 4.39
CA GLY A 167 4.50 -15.77 3.34
C GLY A 167 3.84 -16.05 1.99
N ALA A 168 4.38 -15.48 0.92
CA ALA A 168 3.81 -15.62 -0.42
C ALA A 168 3.78 -17.08 -0.88
N LYS A 169 2.65 -17.52 -1.41
CA LYS A 169 2.38 -18.91 -1.83
C LYS A 169 2.05 -19.03 -3.31
N ALA A 170 1.31 -18.07 -3.85
CA ALA A 170 0.84 -18.12 -5.23
C ALA A 170 0.47 -16.72 -5.75
N ASN A 171 0.42 -16.56 -7.04
CA ASN A 171 -0.25 -15.42 -7.65
C ASN A 171 -1.75 -15.56 -7.50
N THR A 172 -2.43 -14.44 -7.26
CA THR A 172 -3.87 -14.41 -7.15
C THR A 172 -4.51 -14.76 -8.49
N VAL A 173 -5.53 -15.55 -8.39
CA VAL A 173 -6.48 -15.75 -9.45
C VAL A 173 -7.51 -14.64 -9.39
N TYR A 174 -7.69 -13.98 -10.48
CA TYR A 174 -8.62 -12.88 -10.63
C TYR A 174 -10.07 -13.36 -10.64
N ASP A 175 -11.01 -12.57 -10.07
CA ASP A 175 -12.45 -12.86 -10.12
C ASP A 175 -12.96 -12.80 -11.56
N PRO A 176 -13.41 -13.92 -12.17
CA PRO A 176 -13.92 -13.96 -13.53
C PRO A 176 -15.24 -13.19 -13.72
N GLY A 177 -15.86 -12.69 -12.65
CA GLY A 177 -17.07 -11.87 -12.73
C GLY A 177 -16.87 -10.43 -13.14
N VAL A 178 -15.63 -9.96 -13.29
CA VAL A 178 -15.31 -8.58 -13.70
C VAL A 178 -15.00 -8.55 -15.20
N PRO A 179 -15.80 -7.88 -16.04
CA PRO A 179 -15.67 -7.92 -17.52
C PRO A 179 -14.35 -7.40 -18.07
N SER A 180 -13.60 -6.61 -17.31
CA SER A 180 -12.35 -5.97 -17.72
C SER A 180 -11.11 -6.84 -17.53
N GLN A 181 -11.23 -8.15 -17.36
CA GLN A 181 -10.08 -9.06 -17.17
C GLN A 181 -9.24 -9.33 -18.42
N LEU A 182 -9.34 -8.46 -19.40
CA LEU A 182 -8.45 -8.48 -20.56
C LEU A 182 -6.96 -8.62 -20.20
N ASN A 183 -6.62 -8.24 -18.99
CA ASN A 183 -5.24 -8.14 -18.53
C ASN A 183 -4.84 -9.20 -17.48
N SER A 184 -5.68 -10.18 -17.16
CA SER A 184 -5.34 -11.08 -16.06
C SER A 184 -4.21 -12.05 -16.40
N GLY A 185 -4.00 -12.43 -17.63
CA GLY A 185 -2.88 -13.31 -18.07
C GLY A 185 -2.61 -14.57 -17.21
N ILE A 186 -3.29 -14.68 -16.09
CA ILE A 186 -3.15 -15.73 -15.09
C ILE A 186 -4.34 -16.67 -15.27
N ASP A 187 -4.05 -17.92 -15.60
CA ASP A 187 -5.06 -18.97 -15.63
C ASP A 187 -5.46 -19.34 -14.21
N PRO A 188 -6.73 -19.12 -13.80
CA PRO A 188 -7.21 -19.49 -12.48
C PRO A 188 -6.99 -20.94 -12.12
N ALA A 189 -6.99 -21.83 -13.09
CA ALA A 189 -6.77 -23.24 -12.88
C ALA A 189 -5.29 -23.62 -12.65
N LYS A 190 -4.37 -22.67 -12.89
CA LYS A 190 -2.93 -22.92 -12.81
C LYS A 190 -2.20 -21.77 -12.14
N PRO A 191 -2.43 -21.55 -10.82
CA PRO A 191 -1.66 -20.56 -10.08
C PRO A 191 -0.17 -20.93 -10.16
N PHE A 192 0.68 -19.94 -10.45
CA PHE A 192 2.12 -20.14 -10.43
C PHE A 192 2.72 -19.53 -9.15
N PRO A 193 3.93 -19.93 -8.76
CA PRO A 193 4.61 -19.34 -7.61
C PRO A 193 4.72 -17.82 -7.71
N PRO A 194 4.77 -17.07 -6.58
CA PRO A 194 4.88 -15.63 -6.59
C PRO A 194 6.12 -15.16 -7.33
N ARG A 195 5.92 -14.35 -8.39
CA ARG A 195 6.98 -13.81 -9.24
C ARG A 195 6.62 -12.39 -9.67
N PHE A 196 7.62 -11.55 -9.80
CA PHE A 196 7.44 -10.22 -10.41
C PHE A 196 7.34 -10.27 -11.95
N HIS A 197 7.68 -11.41 -12.54
CA HIS A 197 7.51 -11.75 -13.95
C HIS A 197 7.71 -13.27 -14.12
N PRO A 198 7.00 -13.96 -15.05
CA PRO A 198 7.12 -15.42 -15.25
C PRO A 198 8.54 -15.93 -15.51
N ASN A 199 9.40 -15.09 -16.08
CA ASN A 199 10.80 -15.43 -16.35
C ASN A 199 11.78 -14.93 -15.27
N LEU A 200 11.26 -14.39 -14.16
CA LEU A 200 12.06 -14.07 -12.98
C LEU A 200 11.94 -15.15 -11.92
N PRO A 201 12.90 -15.25 -11.00
CA PRO A 201 12.86 -16.24 -9.94
C PRO A 201 11.63 -16.15 -9.04
N ASP A 202 11.20 -17.30 -8.52
CA ASP A 202 10.15 -17.39 -7.52
C ASP A 202 10.57 -16.67 -6.24
N GLN A 203 9.65 -15.94 -5.65
CA GLN A 203 9.84 -15.35 -4.34
C GLN A 203 9.38 -16.36 -3.28
N GLY A 204 10.29 -16.76 -2.42
CA GLY A 204 9.98 -17.69 -1.33
C GLY A 204 9.13 -17.02 -0.22
N PRO A 205 8.45 -17.83 0.60
CA PRO A 205 7.60 -17.34 1.68
C PRO A 205 8.35 -16.61 2.79
N LEU A 206 9.66 -16.72 2.85
CA LEU A 206 10.50 -15.97 3.80
C LEU A 206 10.88 -14.58 3.25
N ALA A 207 10.98 -14.46 1.93
CA ALA A 207 11.40 -13.22 1.28
C ALA A 207 10.24 -12.26 1.07
N PHE A 208 9.03 -12.75 0.83
CA PHE A 208 7.87 -11.96 0.43
C PHE A 208 6.63 -12.31 1.26
N TRP A 209 5.98 -11.29 1.85
CA TRP A 209 4.83 -11.44 2.74
C TRP A 209 3.66 -10.63 2.20
N THR A 210 2.51 -11.25 2.09
CA THR A 210 1.33 -10.59 1.52
C THR A 210 0.06 -10.96 2.27
N PHE A 211 -1.00 -10.23 2.05
CA PHE A 211 -2.32 -10.58 2.55
C PHE A 211 -2.83 -11.84 1.82
N ASN A 212 -3.17 -12.86 2.58
CA ASN A 212 -3.58 -14.20 2.14
C ASN A 212 -2.51 -14.95 1.32
N GLY A 213 -1.25 -14.54 1.43
CA GLY A 213 -0.12 -15.19 0.75
C GLY A 213 -0.14 -15.10 -0.77
N THR A 214 -0.79 -14.11 -1.37
CA THR A 214 -1.00 -14.02 -2.82
C THR A 214 -0.48 -12.71 -3.41
N LEU A 215 -0.14 -12.73 -4.69
CA LEU A 215 0.15 -11.57 -5.55
C LEU A 215 -0.94 -11.41 -6.61
N PRO A 216 -1.33 -10.21 -7.00
CA PRO A 216 -0.97 -8.90 -6.42
C PRO A 216 -1.54 -8.70 -5.01
N PRO A 217 -1.30 -7.54 -4.38
CA PRO A 217 -1.94 -7.18 -3.12
C PRO A 217 -3.47 -7.20 -3.20
N LYS A 218 -4.12 -7.21 -2.04
CA LYS A 218 -5.58 -7.21 -1.94
C LYS A 218 -6.16 -5.81 -2.04
N LEU A 219 -7.42 -5.72 -2.49
CA LEU A 219 -8.21 -4.50 -2.51
C LEU A 219 -9.40 -4.63 -1.57
N MET A 220 -9.53 -3.68 -0.67
CA MET A 220 -10.71 -3.52 0.18
C MET A 220 -11.68 -2.51 -0.45
N LEU A 221 -12.98 -2.79 -0.37
CA LEU A 221 -14.03 -1.86 -0.75
C LEU A 221 -14.87 -1.49 0.46
N GLY A 222 -15.09 -0.20 0.66
CA GLY A 222 -15.96 0.34 1.68
C GLY A 222 -16.90 1.41 1.15
N ARG A 223 -17.84 1.83 1.98
CA ARG A 223 -18.74 2.94 1.71
C ARG A 223 -19.04 3.72 2.98
N TYR A 224 -19.37 4.97 2.84
CA TYR A 224 -19.70 5.83 3.98
C TYR A 224 -20.81 5.25 4.84
N GLY A 225 -20.70 5.43 6.15
CA GLY A 225 -21.74 5.00 7.10
C GLY A 225 -21.91 3.49 7.23
N GLU A 226 -20.97 2.71 6.72
CA GLU A 226 -20.95 1.26 6.85
C GLU A 226 -19.69 0.81 7.60
N PRO A 227 -19.75 0.76 8.95
CA PRO A 227 -18.60 0.40 9.76
C PRO A 227 -18.10 -1.01 9.45
N ILE A 228 -16.78 -1.11 9.28
CA ILE A 228 -16.07 -2.35 8.98
C ILE A 228 -15.38 -2.84 10.23
N LEU A 229 -15.44 -4.14 10.49
CA LEU A 229 -14.54 -4.85 11.36
C LEU A 229 -13.52 -5.61 10.51
N PHE A 230 -12.28 -5.21 10.60
CA PHE A 230 -11.18 -5.83 9.89
C PHE A 230 -10.41 -6.73 10.84
N ARG A 231 -10.52 -8.06 10.66
CA ARG A 231 -9.77 -9.06 11.41
C ARG A 231 -8.52 -9.43 10.66
N HIS A 232 -7.38 -9.15 11.26
CA HIS A 232 -6.07 -9.49 10.71
C HIS A 232 -5.43 -10.63 11.50
N HIS A 233 -5.20 -11.76 10.88
CA HIS A 233 -4.46 -12.89 11.44
C HIS A 233 -2.99 -12.80 11.06
N ASN A 234 -2.10 -12.93 12.05
CA ASN A 234 -0.68 -13.05 11.81
C ASN A 234 -0.29 -14.53 11.68
N ARG A 235 -0.04 -14.96 10.47
CA ARG A 235 0.37 -16.33 10.12
C ARG A 235 1.81 -16.41 9.63
N LEU A 236 2.62 -15.41 9.95
CA LEU A 236 4.05 -15.47 9.73
C LEU A 236 4.69 -16.51 10.66
N PRO A 237 5.87 -17.04 10.33
CA PRO A 237 6.56 -18.01 11.18
C PRO A 237 6.82 -17.46 12.58
N ALA A 238 6.71 -18.31 13.61
CA ALA A 238 7.05 -17.94 14.97
C ALA A 238 8.56 -17.74 15.17
N ASP A 239 9.37 -18.46 14.39
CA ASP A 239 10.83 -18.30 14.37
C ASP A 239 11.22 -17.06 13.57
N GLU A 240 11.61 -16.00 14.26
CA GLU A 240 11.99 -14.72 13.66
C GLU A 240 13.24 -14.79 12.76
N THR A 241 13.99 -15.87 12.79
CA THR A 241 15.13 -16.08 11.86
C THR A 241 14.67 -16.45 10.46
N GLN A 242 13.40 -16.85 10.31
CA GLN A 242 12.78 -17.19 9.03
C GLN A 242 12.22 -15.96 8.32
N ASN A 243 13.01 -14.91 8.23
CA ASN A 243 12.59 -13.62 7.66
C ASN A 243 13.33 -13.23 6.37
N GLY A 244 14.14 -14.12 5.78
CA GLY A 244 14.91 -13.79 4.57
C GLY A 244 15.91 -12.63 4.75
N GLY A 245 16.36 -12.39 5.99
CA GLY A 245 17.39 -11.41 6.33
C GLY A 245 16.90 -10.01 6.73
N PHE A 246 15.60 -9.72 6.58
CA PHE A 246 15.02 -8.44 7.00
C PHE A 246 13.52 -8.60 7.32
N GLY A 247 12.91 -7.55 7.89
CA GLY A 247 11.51 -7.58 8.34
C GLY A 247 11.33 -8.21 9.71
N ARG A 248 10.13 -8.06 10.26
CA ARG A 248 9.74 -8.54 11.59
C ARG A 248 8.43 -9.31 11.51
N HIS A 249 8.33 -10.45 12.19
CA HIS A 249 7.12 -11.27 12.20
C HIS A 249 6.01 -10.74 13.12
N THR A 250 6.32 -9.85 14.06
CA THR A 250 5.32 -9.06 14.77
C THR A 250 4.83 -7.94 13.86
N ILE A 251 3.54 -7.74 13.80
CA ILE A 251 2.90 -6.78 12.89
C ILE A 251 1.86 -5.94 13.60
N THR A 252 1.52 -4.80 13.02
CA THR A 252 0.32 -4.02 13.34
C THR A 252 -0.19 -3.38 12.07
N THR A 253 -1.51 -3.14 11.96
CA THR A 253 -2.10 -2.65 10.70
C THR A 253 -2.59 -1.23 10.88
N HIS A 254 -2.06 -0.33 10.05
CA HIS A 254 -2.52 1.04 9.91
C HIS A 254 -3.45 1.17 8.70
N GLU A 255 -4.63 1.74 8.90
CA GLU A 255 -5.50 2.21 7.82
C GLU A 255 -5.21 3.69 7.61
N HIS A 256 -4.65 4.01 6.47
CA HIS A 256 -4.10 5.31 6.15
C HIS A 256 -5.20 6.27 5.70
N ASN A 257 -5.43 7.33 6.45
CA ASN A 257 -6.46 8.37 6.36
C ASN A 257 -7.80 8.04 7.06
N GLY A 258 -7.94 6.94 7.78
CA GLY A 258 -9.19 6.60 8.43
C GLY A 258 -9.56 7.48 9.62
N HIS A 259 -10.86 7.72 9.81
CA HIS A 259 -11.42 8.40 10.98
C HIS A 259 -11.81 7.36 12.05
N HIS A 260 -10.86 6.88 12.79
CA HIS A 260 -11.06 5.89 13.86
C HIS A 260 -10.24 6.25 15.10
N GLY A 261 -10.49 5.58 16.20
CA GLY A 261 -9.73 5.77 17.43
C GLY A 261 -8.31 5.25 17.33
N ALA A 262 -7.39 5.78 18.13
CA ALA A 262 -5.99 5.40 18.15
C ALA A 262 -5.75 3.90 18.38
N GLU A 263 -6.68 3.23 19.06
CA GLU A 263 -6.66 1.78 19.29
C GLU A 263 -6.85 0.96 18.00
N ASN A 264 -7.37 1.59 16.94
CA ASN A 264 -7.58 0.98 15.63
C ASN A 264 -6.65 1.53 14.54
N ASP A 265 -5.77 2.46 14.91
CA ASP A 265 -4.90 3.19 13.97
C ASP A 265 -3.60 2.46 13.61
N GLY A 266 -3.39 1.26 14.14
CA GLY A 266 -2.12 0.56 13.99
C GLY A 266 -1.02 1.16 14.86
N PHE A 267 -1.38 1.53 16.10
CA PHE A 267 -0.41 2.05 17.05
C PHE A 267 0.79 1.10 17.19
N THR A 268 1.98 1.62 16.99
CA THR A 268 3.22 0.85 16.90
C THR A 268 3.54 -0.03 18.11
N GLY A 269 3.02 0.33 19.27
CA GLY A 269 3.15 -0.45 20.51
C GLY A 269 2.08 -1.53 20.70
N ALA A 270 1.03 -1.55 19.88
CA ALA A 270 -0.05 -2.54 19.92
C ALA A 270 0.13 -3.59 18.82
N PHE A 271 1.36 -4.03 18.60
CA PHE A 271 1.66 -5.10 17.68
C PHE A 271 1.22 -6.47 18.23
N PHE A 272 0.97 -7.40 17.32
CA PHE A 272 0.58 -8.76 17.66
C PHE A 272 1.51 -9.79 17.01
N TYR A 273 1.59 -10.95 17.65
CA TYR A 273 2.56 -12.01 17.34
C TYR A 273 2.03 -13.00 16.31
N PRO A 274 2.90 -13.76 15.64
CA PRO A 274 2.50 -14.94 14.90
C PRO A 274 1.56 -15.85 15.71
N GLY A 275 0.50 -16.34 15.08
CA GLY A 275 -0.55 -17.14 15.72
C GLY A 275 -1.67 -16.33 16.38
N GLN A 276 -1.58 -15.02 16.43
CA GLN A 276 -2.61 -14.14 16.95
C GLN A 276 -3.45 -13.52 15.82
N PHE A 277 -4.65 -13.06 16.17
CA PHE A 277 -5.42 -12.13 15.36
C PHE A 277 -5.60 -10.80 16.11
N TYR A 278 -5.85 -9.73 15.37
CA TYR A 278 -6.22 -8.42 15.89
C TYR A 278 -7.44 -7.89 15.15
N ASP A 279 -8.45 -7.44 15.89
CA ASP A 279 -9.63 -6.82 15.33
C ASP A 279 -9.47 -5.31 15.29
N TYR A 280 -9.62 -4.71 14.11
CA TYR A 280 -9.63 -3.27 13.90
C TYR A 280 -11.05 -2.83 13.54
N HIS A 281 -11.52 -1.78 14.16
CA HIS A 281 -12.83 -1.20 13.90
C HIS A 281 -12.69 0.10 13.13
N TYR A 282 -13.17 0.09 11.91
CA TYR A 282 -13.15 1.25 11.01
C TYR A 282 -14.59 1.78 10.81
N PRO A 283 -14.95 2.91 11.44
CA PRO A 283 -16.31 3.46 11.37
C PRO A 283 -16.74 3.90 9.98
N ILE A 284 -15.79 4.29 9.11
CA ILE A 284 -16.01 4.84 7.77
C ILE A 284 -16.98 6.02 7.82
N VAL A 285 -16.67 6.99 8.64
CA VAL A 285 -17.52 8.16 8.90
C VAL A 285 -16.87 9.43 8.39
N LEU A 286 -17.71 10.39 8.01
CA LEU A 286 -17.28 11.71 7.57
C LEU A 286 -16.82 12.57 8.76
N ALA A 287 -15.92 13.50 8.48
CA ALA A 287 -15.60 14.58 9.40
C ALA A 287 -16.86 15.36 9.77
N GLY A 288 -16.82 16.07 10.89
CA GLY A 288 -17.93 16.92 11.30
C GLY A 288 -19.25 16.22 11.63
N LEU A 289 -19.25 14.90 11.84
CA LEU A 289 -20.44 14.09 12.13
C LEU A 289 -21.37 14.72 13.19
N ARG A 290 -20.81 15.43 14.17
CA ARG A 290 -21.56 16.05 15.28
C ARG A 290 -21.80 17.55 15.11
N SER A 291 -21.37 18.15 14.03
CA SER A 291 -21.40 19.59 13.83
C SER A 291 -21.86 20.03 12.44
N ILE A 292 -21.76 19.15 11.43
CA ILE A 292 -22.09 19.47 10.05
C ILE A 292 -23.11 18.43 9.55
N ASN A 293 -24.21 18.88 8.91
CA ASN A 293 -25.23 18.00 8.35
C ASN A 293 -25.70 16.91 9.35
N THR A 294 -25.93 17.30 10.60
CA THR A 294 -26.23 16.36 11.70
C THR A 294 -27.54 15.58 11.53
N ASP A 295 -28.46 16.13 10.76
CA ASP A 295 -29.78 15.53 10.40
C ASP A 295 -29.69 14.70 9.11
N ALA A 296 -28.50 14.57 8.53
CA ALA A 296 -28.26 13.82 7.30
C ALA A 296 -29.19 14.23 6.14
N THR A 297 -29.47 15.51 6.01
CA THR A 297 -30.39 16.03 4.97
C THR A 297 -29.70 16.27 3.63
N ASP A 298 -28.38 16.51 3.62
CA ASP A 298 -27.63 16.69 2.38
C ASP A 298 -27.38 15.35 1.68
N PRO A 299 -27.94 15.12 0.49
CA PRO A 299 -27.80 13.84 -0.21
C PRO A 299 -26.36 13.54 -0.63
N ARG A 300 -25.47 14.55 -0.69
CA ARG A 300 -24.06 14.38 -1.06
C ARG A 300 -23.25 13.67 0.03
N ALA A 301 -23.69 13.76 1.29
CA ALA A 301 -23.13 13.01 2.41
C ALA A 301 -23.66 11.57 2.52
N GLY A 302 -24.37 11.08 1.51
CA GLY A 302 -24.95 9.73 1.53
C GLY A 302 -23.95 8.61 1.24
N SER A 303 -24.39 7.41 1.56
CA SER A 303 -23.74 6.15 1.23
C SER A 303 -24.51 5.44 0.12
N PRO A 304 -23.87 4.87 -0.91
CA PRO A 304 -24.60 4.05 -1.88
C PRO A 304 -25.13 2.78 -1.21
N ASP A 305 -26.33 2.35 -1.60
CA ASP A 305 -26.91 1.08 -1.17
C ASP A 305 -26.84 0.00 -2.26
N ASP A 306 -27.22 -1.21 -1.90
CA ASP A 306 -27.16 -2.36 -2.83
C ASP A 306 -28.29 -2.36 -3.87
N ALA A 307 -29.28 -1.46 -3.73
CA ALA A 307 -30.38 -1.27 -4.67
C ALA A 307 -30.13 -0.12 -5.67
N GLY A 308 -29.01 0.59 -5.55
CA GLY A 308 -28.68 1.74 -6.39
C GLY A 308 -29.19 3.09 -5.86
N GLY A 309 -29.75 3.09 -4.64
CA GLY A 309 -30.15 4.29 -3.90
C GLY A 309 -29.04 4.84 -3.01
N ILE A 310 -29.47 5.71 -2.07
CA ILE A 310 -28.58 6.35 -1.08
C ILE A 310 -29.14 6.16 0.32
N VAL A 311 -28.31 5.70 1.23
CA VAL A 311 -28.54 5.79 2.68
C VAL A 311 -28.00 7.13 3.16
N LYS A 312 -28.78 7.86 3.91
CA LYS A 312 -28.38 9.15 4.49
C LYS A 312 -27.32 8.97 5.58
N VAL A 313 -26.29 9.80 5.53
CA VAL A 313 -25.17 9.79 6.49
C VAL A 313 -24.94 11.22 6.97
N ALA A 314 -24.82 11.41 8.29
CA ALA A 314 -24.43 12.70 8.86
C ALA A 314 -22.93 12.98 8.58
N GLY A 315 -22.52 14.23 8.61
CA GLY A 315 -21.13 14.66 8.43
C GLY A 315 -20.90 15.54 7.22
N ASP A 316 -19.65 15.93 7.04
CA ASP A 316 -19.23 16.83 5.98
C ASP A 316 -18.92 16.06 4.68
N TRP A 317 -19.74 16.24 3.67
CA TRP A 317 -19.57 15.59 2.37
C TRP A 317 -18.37 16.13 1.55
N HIS A 318 -17.75 17.23 1.98
CA HIS A 318 -16.56 17.75 1.30
C HIS A 318 -15.33 16.86 1.49
N GLU A 319 -15.33 16.03 2.52
CA GLU A 319 -14.31 15.00 2.67
C GLU A 319 -14.75 13.71 2.01
N THR A 320 -14.07 13.31 0.93
CA THR A 320 -14.55 12.22 0.08
C THR A 320 -13.99 10.86 0.42
N MET A 321 -12.91 10.76 1.18
CA MET A 321 -12.27 9.52 1.61
C MET A 321 -12.16 8.48 0.47
N SER A 322 -11.76 8.92 -0.72
CA SER A 322 -11.93 8.13 -1.94
C SER A 322 -10.94 6.97 -2.06
N THR A 323 -9.63 7.28 -2.01
CA THR A 323 -8.55 6.31 -2.19
C THR A 323 -7.69 6.25 -0.94
N HIS A 324 -7.92 5.23 -0.13
CA HIS A 324 -7.13 4.91 1.05
C HIS A 324 -6.23 3.70 0.79
N TRP A 325 -5.47 3.28 1.77
CA TRP A 325 -4.73 2.04 1.77
C TRP A 325 -4.46 1.57 3.20
N PHE A 326 -4.03 0.34 3.38
CA PHE A 326 -3.70 -0.22 4.68
C PHE A 326 -2.39 -0.99 4.58
N HIS A 327 -1.58 -0.90 5.62
CA HIS A 327 -0.22 -1.43 5.61
C HIS A 327 0.29 -1.74 7.01
N ASP A 328 1.42 -2.44 7.07
CA ASP A 328 2.10 -2.66 8.36
C ASP A 328 2.62 -1.34 8.95
N HIS A 329 2.53 -1.24 10.26
CA HIS A 329 3.06 -0.10 11.00
C HIS A 329 3.92 -0.52 12.20
N MET A 330 4.60 -1.66 12.09
CA MET A 330 5.45 -2.20 13.15
C MET A 330 6.60 -1.25 13.48
N PHE A 331 6.76 -0.94 14.76
CA PHE A 331 7.79 -0.03 15.24
C PHE A 331 9.19 -0.41 14.73
N SER A 332 9.88 0.53 14.10
CA SER A 332 11.21 0.39 13.48
C SER A 332 11.29 -0.60 12.30
N PHE A 333 10.18 -1.22 11.88
CA PHE A 333 10.17 -2.21 10.81
C PHE A 333 9.14 -1.94 9.73
N THR A 334 8.37 -0.86 9.83
CA THR A 334 7.34 -0.49 8.86
C THR A 334 7.86 -0.55 7.43
N ALA A 335 8.95 0.14 7.12
CA ALA A 335 9.53 0.16 5.78
C ALA A 335 9.89 -1.24 5.27
N GLN A 336 10.53 -2.06 6.10
CA GLN A 336 10.92 -3.42 5.74
C GLN A 336 9.71 -4.33 5.48
N ASN A 337 8.68 -4.25 6.35
CA ASN A 337 7.49 -5.07 6.25
C ASN A 337 6.61 -4.64 5.06
N VAL A 338 6.45 -3.34 4.82
CA VAL A 338 5.77 -2.80 3.63
C VAL A 338 6.53 -3.20 2.35
N TYR A 339 7.86 -3.10 2.35
CA TYR A 339 8.68 -3.54 1.23
C TYR A 339 8.51 -5.03 0.92
N LYS A 340 8.30 -5.86 1.93
CA LYS A 340 7.97 -7.29 1.77
C LYS A 340 6.58 -7.55 1.18
N GLY A 341 5.72 -6.54 1.08
CA GLY A 341 4.40 -6.66 0.46
C GLY A 341 3.21 -6.54 1.43
N ILE A 342 3.43 -6.14 2.71
CA ILE A 342 2.33 -5.88 3.65
C ILE A 342 1.72 -4.51 3.33
N ALA A 343 1.05 -4.42 2.20
CA ALA A 343 0.34 -3.25 1.71
C ALA A 343 -0.87 -3.68 0.88
N GLY A 344 -1.98 -3.00 1.03
CA GLY A 344 -3.20 -3.21 0.26
C GLY A 344 -3.96 -1.91 0.05
N MET A 345 -4.65 -1.76 -1.08
CA MET A 345 -5.42 -0.56 -1.36
C MET A 345 -6.85 -0.67 -0.82
N PHE A 346 -7.45 0.48 -0.55
CA PHE A 346 -8.80 0.56 -0.02
C PHE A 346 -9.57 1.68 -0.74
N ASN A 347 -10.59 1.32 -1.51
CA ASN A 347 -11.47 2.26 -2.19
C ASN A 347 -12.73 2.47 -1.38
N ILE A 348 -13.04 3.73 -1.06
CA ILE A 348 -14.26 4.11 -0.35
C ILE A 348 -15.18 4.85 -1.32
N TYR A 349 -16.45 4.46 -1.32
CA TYR A 349 -17.49 5.03 -2.18
C TYR A 349 -18.51 5.82 -1.36
N SER A 350 -19.07 6.85 -1.98
CA SER A 350 -20.03 7.77 -1.36
C SER A 350 -21.19 8.06 -2.33
N ALA A 351 -22.13 8.89 -1.92
CA ALA A 351 -23.17 9.38 -2.80
C ALA A 351 -22.62 10.16 -4.00
N LEU A 352 -21.51 10.91 -3.80
CA LEU A 352 -20.84 11.66 -4.87
C LEU A 352 -20.05 10.78 -5.81
N ASP A 353 -19.42 9.75 -5.32
CA ASP A 353 -18.62 8.80 -6.08
C ASP A 353 -19.12 7.38 -5.80
N ARG A 354 -20.14 6.96 -6.54
CA ARG A 354 -20.77 5.65 -6.31
C ARG A 354 -20.04 4.49 -6.93
N GLY A 355 -19.04 4.76 -7.79
CA GLY A 355 -18.49 3.68 -8.60
C GLY A 355 -19.55 3.03 -9.49
N ASN A 356 -20.51 3.82 -10.01
CA ASN A 356 -21.48 3.44 -11.03
C ASN A 356 -21.78 4.64 -11.93
N GLU A 357 -21.28 4.61 -13.16
CA GLU A 357 -21.39 5.72 -14.12
C GLU A 357 -22.76 5.85 -14.77
N ALA A 358 -23.66 4.86 -14.62
CA ALA A 358 -25.00 4.89 -15.21
C ALA A 358 -25.99 5.70 -14.36
N ILE A 359 -25.72 5.90 -13.07
CA ILE A 359 -26.64 6.61 -12.17
C ILE A 359 -26.47 8.11 -12.38
N ASP A 360 -27.52 8.74 -12.96
CA ASP A 360 -27.58 10.18 -13.24
C ASP A 360 -28.72 10.83 -12.45
N ASP A 361 -28.47 11.08 -11.17
CA ASP A 361 -29.45 11.62 -10.21
C ASP A 361 -29.13 13.05 -9.73
N GLY A 362 -28.13 13.68 -10.36
CA GLY A 362 -27.68 15.04 -10.00
C GLY A 362 -26.75 15.08 -8.79
N VAL A 363 -26.48 13.97 -8.11
CA VAL A 363 -25.54 13.86 -6.98
C VAL A 363 -24.28 13.11 -7.41
N ASN A 364 -24.43 11.95 -8.02
CA ASN A 364 -23.32 11.14 -8.48
C ASN A 364 -22.49 11.83 -9.57
N LEU A 365 -21.19 11.97 -9.39
CA LEU A 365 -20.27 12.59 -10.35
C LEU A 365 -20.09 11.74 -11.60
N ARG A 366 -20.42 10.46 -11.56
CA ARG A 366 -20.31 9.51 -12.69
C ARG A 366 -18.87 9.35 -13.17
N LEU A 367 -17.91 9.32 -12.26
CA LEU A 367 -16.51 9.06 -12.60
C LEU A 367 -16.37 7.68 -13.28
N PRO A 368 -15.35 7.48 -14.14
CA PRO A 368 -15.15 6.22 -14.83
C PRO A 368 -15.10 5.04 -13.85
N SER A 369 -16.00 4.06 -14.02
CA SER A 369 -16.12 2.93 -13.08
C SER A 369 -16.70 1.68 -13.71
N GLY A 370 -17.87 1.77 -14.35
CA GLY A 370 -18.65 0.67 -14.88
C GLY A 370 -20.10 0.73 -14.43
N THR A 371 -20.91 -0.27 -14.81
CA THR A 371 -22.36 -0.25 -14.62
C THR A 371 -22.96 -1.57 -14.12
N ALA A 372 -22.12 -2.61 -13.91
CA ALA A 372 -22.60 -3.97 -13.62
C ALA A 372 -23.17 -4.12 -12.20
N LYS A 373 -22.66 -3.35 -11.25
CA LYS A 373 -23.07 -3.36 -9.84
C LYS A 373 -23.75 -2.04 -9.49
N SER A 374 -24.56 -2.04 -8.45
CA SER A 374 -25.19 -0.83 -7.91
C SER A 374 -24.16 0.21 -7.44
N TRP A 375 -23.01 -0.24 -6.94
CA TRP A 375 -21.88 0.60 -6.54
C TRP A 375 -20.55 -0.16 -6.66
N GLY A 376 -19.42 0.58 -6.62
CA GLY A 376 -18.10 -0.01 -6.52
C GLY A 376 -17.70 -0.85 -7.75
N ASN A 377 -18.12 -0.46 -8.96
CA ASN A 377 -17.65 -1.09 -10.18
C ASN A 377 -16.18 -0.71 -10.42
N LEU A 378 -15.41 -1.70 -10.83
CA LEU A 378 -13.98 -1.56 -11.05
C LEU A 378 -13.59 -1.71 -12.54
N ASP A 379 -14.55 -1.86 -13.45
CA ASP A 379 -14.26 -2.10 -14.86
C ASP A 379 -13.31 -1.04 -15.43
N TYR A 380 -13.57 0.23 -15.10
CA TYR A 380 -12.82 1.39 -15.57
C TYR A 380 -12.28 2.26 -14.42
N ASP A 381 -12.37 1.78 -13.19
CA ASP A 381 -11.76 2.33 -11.97
C ASP A 381 -10.65 1.37 -11.53
N VAL A 382 -9.40 1.74 -11.81
CA VAL A 382 -8.23 0.85 -11.78
C VAL A 382 -7.23 1.30 -10.72
N ASN A 383 -6.90 0.41 -9.82
CA ASN A 383 -5.87 0.65 -8.81
C ASN A 383 -4.48 0.31 -9.35
N LEU A 384 -3.53 1.22 -9.17
CA LEU A 384 -2.12 1.07 -9.47
C LEU A 384 -1.29 1.25 -8.21
N MET A 385 -0.59 0.23 -7.79
CA MET A 385 0.38 0.29 -6.69
C MET A 385 1.79 0.33 -7.28
N LEU A 386 2.44 1.48 -7.16
CA LEU A 386 3.82 1.68 -7.61
C LEU A 386 4.78 1.29 -6.50
N ALA A 387 5.77 0.49 -6.80
CA ALA A 387 6.84 0.16 -5.88
C ALA A 387 8.11 -0.21 -6.64
N ASP A 388 9.24 0.18 -6.09
CA ASP A 388 10.53 -0.32 -6.54
C ASP A 388 10.97 -1.51 -5.68
N LYS A 389 11.67 -2.45 -6.29
CA LYS A 389 12.18 -3.66 -5.66
C LYS A 389 13.62 -3.90 -6.09
N ALA A 390 14.33 -4.74 -5.35
CA ALA A 390 15.62 -5.27 -5.73
C ALA A 390 15.75 -6.71 -5.26
N TRP A 391 16.53 -7.52 -5.96
CA TRP A 391 16.84 -8.88 -5.55
C TRP A 391 18.31 -9.22 -5.79
N GLY A 392 18.79 -10.17 -4.98
CA GLY A 392 20.16 -10.65 -5.04
C GLY A 392 20.41 -11.63 -6.20
N ALA A 393 21.63 -12.14 -6.27
CA ALA A 393 22.02 -13.14 -7.26
C ALA A 393 21.25 -14.47 -7.12
N ASP A 394 20.69 -14.73 -5.95
CA ASP A 394 19.80 -15.86 -5.66
C ASP A 394 18.36 -15.64 -6.16
N GLY A 395 18.07 -14.45 -6.68
CA GLY A 395 16.75 -14.05 -7.16
C GLY A 395 15.74 -13.68 -6.07
N GLN A 396 16.12 -13.73 -4.80
CA GLN A 396 15.23 -13.38 -3.70
C GLN A 396 15.25 -11.88 -3.40
N LEU A 397 14.11 -11.36 -2.94
CA LEU A 397 13.95 -9.97 -2.55
C LEU A 397 15.03 -9.55 -1.57
N HIS A 398 15.62 -8.40 -1.82
CA HIS A 398 16.70 -7.84 -1.03
C HIS A 398 16.35 -6.46 -0.48
N PHE A 399 16.81 -6.16 0.74
CA PHE A 399 16.68 -4.88 1.40
C PHE A 399 17.95 -4.57 2.19
N ASP A 400 18.54 -3.38 2.03
CA ASP A 400 19.69 -2.98 2.87
C ASP A 400 19.22 -2.38 4.20
N ILE A 401 19.28 -3.18 5.23
CA ILE A 401 18.95 -2.74 6.60
C ILE A 401 19.94 -1.72 7.19
N PHE A 402 21.04 -1.46 6.50
CA PHE A 402 22.07 -0.51 6.91
C PHE A 402 22.06 0.79 6.09
N ASP A 403 21.18 0.91 5.10
CA ASP A 403 20.96 2.17 4.41
C ASP A 403 20.00 3.05 5.22
N PHE A 404 20.59 3.91 6.05
CA PHE A 404 19.83 4.83 6.92
C PHE A 404 19.30 6.07 6.17
N ASP A 405 19.74 6.27 4.95
CA ASP A 405 19.28 7.37 4.11
C ASP A 405 18.01 7.00 3.33
N GLY A 406 17.64 5.72 3.35
CA GLY A 406 16.49 5.17 2.66
C GLY A 406 16.88 4.24 1.51
N PHE A 407 16.29 3.06 1.50
CA PHE A 407 16.57 2.02 0.50
C PHE A 407 15.83 2.30 -0.81
N LEU A 408 16.54 2.24 -1.94
CA LEU A 408 15.98 2.31 -3.29
C LEU A 408 16.18 0.98 -4.01
N GLY A 409 15.11 0.48 -4.63
CA GLY A 409 15.17 -0.62 -5.57
C GLY A 409 15.58 -0.16 -6.98
N ASP A 410 15.98 -1.10 -7.82
CA ASP A 410 16.32 -0.88 -9.24
C ASP A 410 15.27 -1.46 -10.20
N VAL A 411 14.23 -2.08 -9.65
CA VAL A 411 13.19 -2.78 -10.40
C VAL A 411 11.85 -2.10 -10.19
N MET A 412 11.42 -1.32 -11.17
CA MET A 412 10.12 -0.65 -11.13
C MET A 412 8.98 -1.63 -11.36
N THR A 413 8.05 -1.72 -10.39
CA THR A 413 6.88 -2.58 -10.47
C THR A 413 5.58 -1.78 -10.41
N VAL A 414 4.55 -2.30 -11.09
CA VAL A 414 3.16 -1.87 -10.96
C VAL A 414 2.34 -3.10 -10.56
N ASN A 415 1.61 -2.99 -9.47
CA ASN A 415 0.86 -4.11 -8.88
C ASN A 415 1.76 -5.35 -8.67
N LEU A 416 3.03 -5.10 -8.30
CA LEU A 416 4.07 -6.11 -8.08
C LEU A 416 4.42 -6.97 -9.31
N VAL A 417 4.22 -6.41 -10.51
CA VAL A 417 4.74 -6.96 -11.78
C VAL A 417 5.72 -5.97 -12.40
N TYR A 418 6.82 -6.49 -12.93
CA TYR A 418 7.84 -5.69 -13.59
C TYR A 418 7.34 -5.08 -14.89
N ARG A 419 7.25 -3.75 -14.94
CA ARG A 419 6.89 -2.95 -16.13
C ARG A 419 5.83 -3.64 -17.01
N PRO A 420 4.58 -3.78 -16.53
CA PRO A 420 3.57 -4.56 -17.23
C PRO A 420 2.90 -3.80 -18.37
N VAL A 421 1.98 -4.51 -19.04
CA VAL A 421 1.06 -4.00 -20.05
C VAL A 421 -0.35 -3.96 -19.49
N PHE A 422 -1.11 -2.92 -19.82
CA PHE A 422 -2.53 -2.84 -19.54
C PHE A 422 -3.32 -2.56 -20.83
N GLU A 423 -4.17 -3.49 -21.23
CA GLU A 423 -5.07 -3.30 -22.38
C GLU A 423 -6.27 -2.45 -21.98
N VAL A 424 -6.58 -1.46 -22.82
CA VAL A 424 -7.69 -0.53 -22.60
C VAL A 424 -8.62 -0.47 -23.80
N GLU A 425 -9.90 -0.16 -23.54
CA GLU A 425 -10.88 0.22 -24.54
C GLU A 425 -10.77 1.72 -24.85
N ARG A 426 -11.26 2.16 -25.99
CA ARG A 426 -11.29 3.57 -26.41
C ARG A 426 -12.35 4.36 -25.64
N ARG A 427 -12.12 4.55 -24.33
CA ARG A 427 -12.99 5.30 -23.41
C ARG A 427 -12.20 5.88 -22.26
N LYS A 428 -12.86 6.57 -21.34
CA LYS A 428 -12.23 7.08 -20.12
C LYS A 428 -12.00 5.97 -19.10
N TYR A 429 -10.85 6.02 -18.44
CA TYR A 429 -10.47 5.21 -17.28
C TYR A 429 -10.00 6.12 -16.15
N ARG A 430 -10.38 5.80 -14.93
CA ARG A 430 -9.79 6.33 -13.70
C ARG A 430 -8.67 5.41 -13.24
N PHE A 431 -7.55 5.99 -12.88
CA PHE A 431 -6.44 5.28 -12.24
C PHE A 431 -6.21 5.86 -10.86
N ARG A 432 -6.27 5.01 -9.84
CA ARG A 432 -5.96 5.32 -8.44
C ARG A 432 -4.53 4.88 -8.19
N ILE A 433 -3.60 5.81 -8.09
CA ILE A 433 -2.16 5.56 -8.04
C ILE A 433 -1.68 5.72 -6.61
N LEU A 434 -1.22 4.63 -6.00
CA LEU A 434 -0.55 4.62 -4.70
C LEU A 434 0.96 4.55 -4.90
N ASN A 435 1.72 5.46 -4.29
CA ASN A 435 3.14 5.25 -4.08
C ASN A 435 3.37 4.36 -2.86
N ALA A 436 3.59 3.07 -3.08
CA ALA A 436 3.91 2.08 -2.05
C ALA A 436 5.40 1.74 -1.98
N ALA A 437 6.26 2.59 -2.52
CA ALA A 437 7.70 2.51 -2.29
C ALA A 437 8.03 2.91 -0.84
N VAL A 438 9.23 2.60 -0.39
CA VAL A 438 9.66 2.92 0.98
C VAL A 438 10.56 4.15 1.09
N SER A 439 11.11 4.60 -0.05
CA SER A 439 11.96 5.80 -0.10
C SER A 439 11.85 6.55 -1.43
N ARG A 440 11.30 5.93 -2.49
CA ARG A 440 11.25 6.50 -3.83
C ARG A 440 10.03 7.41 -4.01
N PHE A 441 10.27 8.58 -4.60
CA PHE A 441 9.25 9.48 -5.13
C PHE A 441 9.02 9.20 -6.61
N PHE A 442 7.86 9.59 -7.14
CA PHE A 442 7.53 9.47 -8.55
C PHE A 442 6.96 10.78 -9.08
N THR A 443 7.39 11.18 -10.27
CA THR A 443 6.73 12.21 -11.08
C THR A 443 6.23 11.53 -12.34
N THR A 444 4.92 11.43 -12.51
CA THR A 444 4.30 10.65 -13.58
C THR A 444 3.90 11.51 -14.76
N ALA A 445 4.39 11.18 -15.95
CA ALA A 445 3.93 11.73 -17.23
C ALA A 445 3.28 10.63 -18.08
N LEU A 446 2.40 11.03 -19.02
CA LEU A 446 1.86 10.15 -20.05
C LEU A 446 2.49 10.48 -21.39
N ALA A 447 3.07 9.49 -22.06
CA ALA A 447 3.74 9.63 -23.36
C ALA A 447 3.10 8.78 -24.44
N ASP A 448 3.05 9.29 -25.68
CA ASP A 448 2.73 8.51 -26.87
C ASP A 448 3.94 7.76 -27.45
N ALA A 449 3.75 7.03 -28.55
CA ALA A 449 4.80 6.27 -29.21
C ALA A 449 5.90 7.16 -29.84
N SER A 450 5.61 8.43 -30.07
CA SER A 450 6.59 9.41 -30.58
C SER A 450 7.35 10.13 -29.47
N GLY A 451 7.02 9.85 -28.19
CA GLY A 451 7.62 10.50 -27.02
C GLY A 451 7.00 11.86 -26.69
N ASN A 452 5.85 12.19 -27.25
CA ASN A 452 5.15 13.44 -26.91
C ASN A 452 4.31 13.25 -25.63
N ALA A 453 4.33 14.26 -24.77
CA ALA A 453 3.49 14.30 -23.60
C ALA A 453 2.00 14.34 -23.96
N GLN A 454 1.20 13.58 -23.23
CA GLN A 454 -0.23 13.45 -23.42
C GLN A 454 -0.99 13.93 -22.18
N PRO A 455 -2.20 14.49 -22.32
CA PRO A 455 -2.94 15.01 -21.18
C PRO A 455 -3.49 13.89 -20.29
N MET A 456 -3.40 14.11 -18.99
CA MET A 456 -4.09 13.40 -17.91
C MET A 456 -4.98 14.39 -17.16
N ILE A 457 -6.08 13.92 -16.60
CA ILE A 457 -7.00 14.75 -15.80
C ILE A 457 -6.83 14.34 -14.34
N PHE A 458 -6.21 15.18 -13.54
CA PHE A 458 -6.00 14.96 -12.11
C PHE A 458 -7.28 15.35 -11.35
N ILE A 459 -7.81 14.42 -10.53
CA ILE A 459 -9.12 14.57 -9.89
C ILE A 459 -9.11 14.43 -8.37
N ALA A 460 -8.10 13.78 -7.79
CA ALA A 460 -8.01 13.60 -6.34
C ALA A 460 -6.57 13.33 -5.90
N ASN A 461 -6.27 13.71 -4.66
CA ASN A 461 -5.07 13.29 -3.94
C ASN A 461 -5.41 12.89 -2.50
N ASP A 462 -4.66 11.95 -1.95
CA ASP A 462 -4.77 11.45 -0.56
C ASP A 462 -6.21 11.18 -0.10
N GLY A 463 -7.01 10.60 -1.00
CA GLY A 463 -8.40 10.26 -0.73
C GLY A 463 -9.40 11.39 -0.95
N ASN A 464 -8.98 12.63 -1.22
CA ASN A 464 -9.89 13.75 -1.39
C ASN A 464 -9.98 14.18 -2.85
N LEU A 465 -11.22 14.33 -3.35
CA LEU A 465 -11.46 14.93 -4.66
C LEU A 465 -11.06 16.42 -4.65
N LEU A 466 -10.47 16.86 -5.74
CA LEU A 466 -10.15 18.27 -5.95
C LEU A 466 -11.42 19.12 -6.13
N PRO A 467 -11.37 20.43 -5.91
CA PRO A 467 -12.49 21.32 -6.24
C PRO A 467 -12.86 21.26 -7.73
N HIS A 468 -11.86 21.25 -8.58
CA HIS A 468 -11.96 21.18 -10.04
C HIS A 468 -10.95 20.20 -10.59
N PRO A 469 -11.27 19.49 -11.67
CA PRO A 469 -10.27 18.66 -12.34
C PRO A 469 -9.17 19.55 -12.95
N VAL A 470 -7.93 19.07 -12.89
CA VAL A 470 -6.76 19.77 -13.45
C VAL A 470 -6.20 18.96 -14.59
N VAL A 471 -6.07 19.57 -15.78
CA VAL A 471 -5.43 18.90 -16.92
C VAL A 471 -3.92 19.10 -16.83
N LEU A 472 -3.18 17.99 -16.74
CA LEU A 472 -1.74 17.95 -16.57
C LEU A 472 -1.11 17.12 -17.68
N THR A 473 0.15 17.39 -18.02
CA THR A 473 1.00 16.52 -18.84
C THR A 473 1.98 15.69 -17.97
N GLU A 474 2.18 16.13 -16.73
CA GLU A 474 2.94 15.47 -15.68
C GLU A 474 2.34 15.82 -14.32
N THR A 475 2.45 14.92 -13.34
CA THR A 475 2.03 15.19 -11.95
C THR A 475 3.12 15.92 -11.20
N ASP A 476 2.77 16.46 -10.02
CA ASP A 476 3.77 16.84 -9.03
C ASP A 476 4.53 15.60 -8.52
N GLU A 477 5.62 15.79 -7.77
CA GLU A 477 6.30 14.72 -7.06
C GLU A 477 5.35 14.02 -6.09
N GLN A 478 5.02 12.78 -6.39
CA GLN A 478 4.24 11.92 -5.50
C GLN A 478 5.15 11.29 -4.45
N GLY A 479 5.04 11.74 -3.21
CA GLY A 479 5.78 11.22 -2.07
C GLY A 479 5.33 9.81 -1.66
N ILE A 480 6.08 9.20 -0.76
CA ILE A 480 5.78 7.88 -0.19
C ILE A 480 4.41 7.95 0.51
N ALA A 481 3.58 6.94 0.32
CA ALA A 481 2.22 6.81 0.85
C ALA A 481 1.16 7.70 0.20
N GLU A 482 1.52 8.67 -0.62
CA GLU A 482 0.55 9.51 -1.33
C GLU A 482 -0.23 8.72 -2.39
N ARG A 483 -1.49 9.13 -2.58
CA ARG A 483 -2.39 8.59 -3.61
C ARG A 483 -2.80 9.72 -4.53
N TYR A 484 -2.66 9.47 -5.83
CA TYR A 484 -3.11 10.36 -6.89
C TYR A 484 -4.17 9.66 -7.74
N ASP A 485 -5.32 10.30 -7.95
CA ASP A 485 -6.32 9.78 -8.86
C ASP A 485 -6.32 10.61 -10.15
N ILE A 486 -6.11 9.94 -11.27
CA ILE A 486 -6.12 10.55 -12.60
C ILE A 486 -7.16 9.90 -13.50
N VAL A 487 -7.68 10.65 -14.47
CA VAL A 487 -8.48 10.10 -15.56
C VAL A 487 -7.73 10.28 -16.88
N ILE A 488 -7.63 9.20 -17.66
CA ILE A 488 -7.09 9.20 -19.01
C ILE A 488 -8.23 8.90 -19.98
N ASP A 489 -8.38 9.74 -21.00
CA ASP A 489 -9.38 9.57 -22.07
C ASP A 489 -8.75 8.90 -23.30
N PHE A 490 -8.88 7.59 -23.37
CA PHE A 490 -8.36 6.80 -24.48
C PHE A 490 -9.25 6.87 -25.75
N SER A 491 -10.41 7.53 -25.70
CA SER A 491 -11.24 7.72 -26.91
C SER A 491 -10.56 8.59 -27.97
N ARG A 492 -9.55 9.38 -27.57
CA ARG A 492 -8.76 10.27 -28.43
C ARG A 492 -7.77 9.52 -29.33
N TYR A 493 -7.50 8.26 -29.06
CA TYR A 493 -6.52 7.42 -29.77
C TYR A 493 -7.20 6.38 -30.62
N LYS A 494 -6.43 5.66 -31.44
CA LYS A 494 -6.92 4.60 -32.32
C LYS A 494 -6.63 3.23 -31.73
N VAL A 495 -7.43 2.24 -32.12
CA VAL A 495 -7.11 0.83 -31.82
C VAL A 495 -5.75 0.50 -32.43
N GLY A 496 -4.87 -0.11 -31.63
CA GLY A 496 -3.48 -0.39 -31.97
C GLY A 496 -2.47 0.64 -31.46
N ASP A 497 -2.90 1.85 -31.08
CA ASP A 497 -2.01 2.84 -30.47
C ASP A 497 -1.50 2.36 -29.10
N ARG A 498 -0.34 2.88 -28.72
CA ARG A 498 0.30 2.60 -27.43
C ARG A 498 0.68 3.89 -26.72
N LEU A 499 0.47 3.90 -25.42
CA LEU A 499 0.91 4.98 -24.53
C LEU A 499 1.66 4.39 -23.33
N TRP A 500 2.43 5.22 -22.64
CA TRP A 500 3.17 4.79 -21.46
C TRP A 500 3.03 5.80 -20.35
N LEU A 501 2.86 5.31 -19.11
CA LEU A 501 3.22 6.08 -17.94
C LEU A 501 4.73 6.05 -17.79
N VAL A 502 5.30 7.23 -17.52
CA VAL A 502 6.74 7.48 -17.48
C VAL A 502 7.09 8.14 -16.15
N ASN A 503 8.05 7.60 -15.42
CA ASN A 503 8.60 8.26 -14.23
C ASN A 503 9.70 9.25 -14.65
N LEU A 504 9.54 10.51 -14.25
CA LEU A 504 10.49 11.59 -14.51
C LEU A 504 11.43 11.85 -13.32
N CYS A 505 11.05 11.38 -12.12
CA CYS A 505 11.77 11.65 -10.88
C CYS A 505 13.02 10.76 -10.77
N GLU A 506 14.20 11.38 -10.79
CA GLU A 506 15.50 10.71 -10.68
C GLU A 506 16.01 10.77 -9.24
N HIS A 507 16.58 9.66 -8.77
CA HIS A 507 17.22 9.56 -7.47
C HIS A 507 18.70 9.15 -7.61
N GLU A 508 19.57 9.78 -6.82
CA GLU A 508 20.95 9.35 -6.64
C GLU A 508 21.14 8.53 -5.35
N ASN A 509 20.22 8.68 -4.42
CA ASN A 509 20.18 7.97 -3.13
C ASN A 509 18.78 8.06 -2.51
N GLY A 510 18.55 7.37 -1.39
CA GLY A 510 17.28 7.33 -0.70
C GLY A 510 16.89 8.55 0.14
N LYS A 511 17.73 9.60 0.19
CA LYS A 511 17.47 10.78 1.03
C LYS A 511 16.36 11.67 0.51
N LYS A 512 16.34 11.87 -0.81
CA LYS A 512 15.37 12.71 -1.52
C LYS A 512 15.51 12.52 -3.02
N PRO A 513 14.54 12.98 -3.82
CA PRO A 513 14.73 13.15 -5.27
C PRO A 513 15.95 14.01 -5.56
N SER A 514 16.67 13.68 -6.61
CA SER A 514 17.78 14.52 -7.11
C SER A 514 17.26 15.63 -8.02
N LYS A 515 16.38 15.27 -8.96
CA LYS A 515 15.69 16.20 -9.87
C LYS A 515 14.55 15.51 -10.60
N ASP A 516 13.64 16.29 -11.14
CA ASP A 516 12.75 15.87 -12.22
C ASP A 516 13.44 16.09 -13.57
N LEU A 517 13.39 15.03 -14.38
CA LEU A 517 13.88 15.06 -15.76
C LEU A 517 12.76 15.54 -16.69
N THR A 518 13.12 16.19 -17.77
CA THR A 518 12.16 16.37 -18.86
C THR A 518 11.73 15.01 -19.43
N LEU A 519 10.54 14.92 -20.01
CA LEU A 519 10.06 13.68 -20.62
C LEU A 519 11.07 13.11 -21.64
N ALA A 520 11.69 13.97 -22.45
CA ALA A 520 12.68 13.56 -23.43
C ALA A 520 13.95 12.96 -22.78
N GLU A 521 14.41 13.53 -21.67
CA GLU A 521 15.54 12.99 -20.90
C GLU A 521 15.19 11.64 -20.29
N ALA A 522 14.02 11.52 -19.65
CA ALA A 522 13.56 10.27 -19.04
C ALA A 522 13.40 9.15 -20.07
N LEU A 523 12.94 9.48 -21.28
CA LEU A 523 12.80 8.52 -22.40
C LEU A 523 14.12 8.18 -23.10
N SER A 524 15.16 8.96 -22.90
CA SER A 524 16.46 8.75 -23.54
C SER A 524 17.22 7.51 -23.08
N GLY A 525 16.84 6.95 -21.90
CA GLY A 525 17.54 5.83 -21.25
C GLY A 525 18.94 6.18 -20.73
N LYS A 526 19.23 7.47 -20.53
CA LYS A 526 20.55 7.96 -20.07
C LYS A 526 20.62 8.20 -18.57
N SER A 527 19.48 8.15 -17.86
CA SER A 527 19.49 8.25 -16.40
C SER A 527 20.21 7.07 -15.78
N ALA A 528 21.01 7.33 -14.75
CA ALA A 528 21.64 6.29 -13.94
C ALA A 528 20.65 5.59 -13.01
N ASP A 529 19.46 6.17 -12.79
CA ASP A 529 18.40 5.56 -12.01
C ASP A 529 17.54 4.64 -12.90
N PRO A 530 17.59 3.30 -12.69
CA PRO A 530 16.87 2.34 -13.52
C PRO A 530 15.34 2.46 -13.43
N CYS A 531 14.81 3.13 -12.41
CA CYS A 531 13.37 3.33 -12.23
C CYS A 531 12.84 4.58 -12.95
N VAL A 532 13.72 5.38 -13.57
CA VAL A 532 13.33 6.45 -14.50
C VAL A 532 12.85 5.84 -15.83
N GLY A 533 11.93 6.53 -16.49
CA GLY A 533 11.42 6.15 -17.80
C GLY A 533 10.11 5.36 -17.74
N LYS A 534 9.80 4.65 -18.80
CA LYS A 534 8.52 3.92 -18.98
C LYS A 534 8.33 2.84 -17.93
N TYR A 535 7.16 2.82 -17.26
CA TYR A 535 6.87 1.80 -16.25
C TYR A 535 5.56 1.03 -16.43
N LEU A 536 4.59 1.58 -17.19
CA LEU A 536 3.35 0.90 -17.58
C LEU A 536 3.04 1.21 -19.03
N GLU A 537 2.77 0.19 -19.84
CA GLU A 537 2.32 0.34 -21.22
C GLU A 537 0.80 0.18 -21.31
N PHE A 538 0.11 1.16 -21.90
CA PHE A 538 -1.28 1.03 -22.31
C PHE A 538 -1.35 0.60 -23.77
N ARG A 539 -2.17 -0.41 -24.06
CA ARG A 539 -2.51 -0.83 -25.44
C ARG A 539 -3.98 -0.57 -25.70
N ILE A 540 -4.27 0.25 -26.69
CA ILE A 540 -5.65 0.48 -27.10
C ILE A 540 -6.11 -0.76 -27.88
N ALA A 541 -6.82 -1.67 -27.21
CA ALA A 541 -7.12 -3.00 -27.72
C ALA A 541 -8.35 -3.01 -28.62
N ARG A 542 -9.37 -2.21 -28.29
CA ARG A 542 -10.67 -2.23 -28.99
C ARG A 542 -11.52 -1.01 -28.69
N ASP A 543 -12.59 -0.85 -29.47
CA ASP A 543 -13.69 0.05 -29.13
C ASP A 543 -14.52 -0.53 -27.97
N PRO A 544 -15.13 0.33 -27.11
CA PRO A 544 -15.99 -0.13 -26.04
C PRO A 544 -17.25 -0.80 -26.60
N ALA A 545 -17.63 -1.94 -26.00
CA ALA A 545 -18.84 -2.66 -26.39
C ALA A 545 -20.14 -1.90 -26.05
N ARG A 546 -20.08 -0.93 -25.13
CA ARG A 546 -21.18 -0.07 -24.71
C ARG A 546 -20.71 1.39 -24.66
N PRO A 547 -21.60 2.37 -24.83
CA PRO A 547 -21.24 3.78 -24.71
C PRO A 547 -20.56 4.10 -23.37
N ASP A 548 -19.57 4.96 -23.40
CA ASP A 548 -18.97 5.53 -22.21
C ASP A 548 -19.95 6.53 -21.56
N LEU A 549 -20.53 6.17 -20.43
CA LEU A 549 -21.46 7.00 -19.68
C LEU A 549 -20.76 7.87 -18.64
N SER A 550 -19.44 7.70 -18.47
CA SER A 550 -18.66 8.42 -17.48
C SER A 550 -18.46 9.88 -17.86
N ARG A 551 -18.28 10.70 -16.84
CA ARG A 551 -17.89 12.11 -16.98
C ARG A 551 -16.84 12.48 -15.95
N VAL A 552 -16.17 13.59 -16.26
CA VAL A 552 -15.38 14.36 -15.30
C VAL A 552 -15.97 15.75 -15.32
N PRO A 553 -16.86 16.11 -14.38
CA PRO A 553 -17.50 17.42 -14.39
C PRO A 553 -16.50 18.53 -14.02
N ASP A 554 -16.76 19.77 -14.46
CA ASP A 554 -15.91 20.93 -14.21
C ASP A 554 -15.77 21.28 -12.72
N THR A 555 -16.75 20.89 -11.91
CA THR A 555 -16.71 21.00 -10.45
C THR A 555 -16.88 19.60 -9.86
N LEU A 556 -15.92 19.17 -9.05
CA LEU A 556 -15.99 17.90 -8.32
C LEU A 556 -16.54 18.18 -6.91
N ILE A 557 -15.79 18.93 -6.11
CA ILE A 557 -16.20 19.35 -4.76
C ILE A 557 -15.81 20.81 -4.54
N PRO A 558 -16.77 21.74 -4.38
CA PRO A 558 -16.44 23.11 -4.02
C PRO A 558 -15.90 23.15 -2.58
N ASN A 559 -14.66 23.56 -2.40
CA ASN A 559 -14.11 23.78 -1.07
C ASN A 559 -14.64 25.09 -0.48
N PRO A 560 -14.91 25.15 0.84
CA PRO A 560 -15.24 26.40 1.50
C PRO A 560 -14.07 27.37 1.42
N ASP A 561 -14.37 28.67 1.20
CA ASP A 561 -13.36 29.71 1.24
C ASP A 561 -12.94 30.00 2.70
N LEU A 562 -11.85 29.40 3.11
CA LEU A 562 -11.31 29.58 4.46
C LEU A 562 -10.67 30.95 4.68
N SER A 563 -10.42 31.75 3.62
CA SER A 563 -9.83 33.08 3.73
C SER A 563 -10.75 34.07 4.48
N GLN A 564 -12.06 33.77 4.54
CA GLN A 564 -13.06 34.57 5.25
C GLN A 564 -13.15 34.24 6.74
N ILE A 565 -12.43 33.22 7.21
CA ILE A 565 -12.41 32.79 8.62
C ILE A 565 -11.26 33.52 9.32
N PRO A 566 -11.53 34.30 10.42
CA PRO A 566 -10.47 34.99 11.15
C PRO A 566 -9.45 34.02 11.73
N VAL A 567 -8.15 34.28 11.54
CA VAL A 567 -7.08 33.54 12.20
C VAL A 567 -7.15 33.78 13.71
N VAL A 568 -7.46 32.75 14.47
CA VAL A 568 -7.56 32.82 15.94
C VAL A 568 -6.19 32.64 16.60
N ARG A 569 -5.31 31.89 15.97
CA ARG A 569 -3.96 31.58 16.51
C ARG A 569 -3.02 31.13 15.40
N GLU A 570 -1.82 31.68 15.40
CA GLU A 570 -0.69 31.19 14.60
C GLU A 570 0.23 30.34 15.47
N ARG A 571 0.77 29.28 14.89
CA ARG A 571 1.79 28.42 15.48
C ARG A 571 2.87 28.13 14.44
N VAL A 572 4.12 28.20 14.87
CA VAL A 572 5.27 27.78 14.07
C VAL A 572 5.71 26.42 14.55
N PHE A 573 5.82 25.48 13.64
CA PHE A 573 6.38 24.15 13.89
C PHE A 573 7.70 24.05 13.13
N GLU A 574 8.76 23.67 13.81
CA GLU A 574 10.07 23.46 13.22
C GLU A 574 10.40 21.98 13.24
N PHE A 575 10.62 21.40 12.06
CA PHE A 575 11.04 20.02 11.91
C PHE A 575 12.54 20.01 11.65
N ASN A 576 13.32 19.41 12.55
CA ASN A 576 14.74 19.22 12.36
C ASN A 576 15.17 17.81 12.76
N ARG A 577 16.34 17.38 12.28
CA ARG A 577 16.99 16.19 12.84
C ARG A 577 17.51 16.60 14.20
N GLY A 578 17.02 15.97 15.29
CA GLY A 578 17.46 16.23 16.66
C GLY A 578 18.99 16.25 16.75
N ALA A 579 19.52 17.18 17.57
CA ALA A 579 20.95 17.33 17.80
C ALA A 579 21.55 16.15 18.56
#